data_3c5ca15c6bdf7538ce8e724af67dd3af
#
_entry.id   3c5ca15c6bdf7538ce8e724af67dd3af
#
_cell.length_a   1.000
_cell.length_b   1.000
_cell.length_c   1.000
_cell.angle_alpha   90.00
_cell.angle_beta   90.00
_cell.angle_gamma   90.00
#
_symmetry.space_group_name_H-M   'P 1'
#
loop_
_entity.id
_entity.type
_entity.pdbx_description
1 polymer ?
#
loop_
_entity_poly.entity_id
_entity_poly.type
_entity_poly.pdbx_seq_one_letter_code
_entity_poly.pdbx_strand_id
1 'polypeptide(L)'
;MLEVNHIPDNGSSMLAVFCDLTIEDQKDFLPWLEEDMFPARLNIGFKSCASYSLIEGNGSDFVTLYEVQSLGDLYDSPYQNLRNNRTKRDADYHKKFQNPMRYSLAWVGPEVSKKKIGFGPFIHIERFDVTDNLVEEYNSWFVTTYLPSLLKSSNTISLRRYIAVEGVHRYFVIREFLEHNAIVDNTVLIEYAGYKSYISGVYQRLIRSP
;
A
#
# COMPACT_ATOMS: atom_id res chain seq x y z
N MET A 1 4.26 -11.49 19.81
CA MET A 1 4.74 -10.14 20.22
C MET A 1 5.08 -9.40 18.94
N LEU A 2 4.83 -8.10 18.85
CA LEU A 2 5.28 -7.28 17.73
C LEU A 2 6.78 -7.07 17.85
N GLU A 3 7.50 -7.24 16.75
CA GLU A 3 8.95 -7.03 16.67
C GLU A 3 9.23 -5.81 15.82
N VAL A 4 10.24 -5.04 16.19
CA VAL A 4 10.70 -3.87 15.44
C VAL A 4 11.86 -4.31 14.55
N ASN A 5 11.68 -4.22 13.24
CA ASN A 5 12.67 -4.57 12.25
C ASN A 5 13.28 -3.32 11.61
N HIS A 6 14.59 -3.32 11.43
CA HIS A 6 15.33 -2.26 10.73
C HIS A 6 15.71 -2.66 9.30
N ILE A 7 15.30 -3.85 8.87
CA ILE A 7 15.44 -4.37 7.51
C ILE A 7 14.07 -4.90 7.11
N PRO A 8 13.54 -4.53 5.94
CA PRO A 8 12.21 -4.97 5.52
C PRO A 8 12.20 -6.47 5.19
N ASP A 9 11.18 -7.17 5.66
CA ASP A 9 11.04 -8.62 5.46
C ASP A 9 10.71 -9.00 4.01
N ASN A 10 9.93 -8.18 3.30
CA ASN A 10 9.34 -8.51 1.98
C ASN A 10 9.86 -7.64 0.82
N GLY A 11 11.09 -7.16 0.93
CA GLY A 11 11.65 -6.20 -0.01
C GLY A 11 11.48 -4.75 0.46
N SER A 12 12.28 -3.87 -0.13
CA SER A 12 12.38 -2.47 0.31
C SER A 12 11.52 -1.50 -0.47
N SER A 13 10.63 -2.00 -1.35
CA SER A 13 9.83 -1.12 -2.20
C SER A 13 8.49 -1.73 -2.59
N MET A 14 7.58 -0.86 -3.00
CA MET A 14 6.23 -1.24 -3.38
C MET A 14 5.74 -0.36 -4.53
N LEU A 15 5.02 -0.95 -5.47
CA LEU A 15 4.17 -0.24 -6.38
C LEU A 15 2.74 -0.25 -5.81
N ALA A 16 2.12 0.91 -5.67
CA ALA A 16 0.72 1.04 -5.29
C ALA A 16 -0.06 1.72 -6.41
N VAL A 17 -1.17 1.11 -6.82
CA VAL A 17 -2.06 1.64 -7.85
C VAL A 17 -3.47 1.78 -7.27
N PHE A 18 -3.96 3.00 -7.22
CA PHE A 18 -5.31 3.32 -6.78
C PHE A 18 -6.17 3.65 -8.00
N CYS A 19 -7.43 3.26 -7.96
CA CYS A 19 -8.40 3.62 -8.98
C CYS A 19 -9.82 3.48 -8.46
N ASP A 20 -10.75 4.12 -9.18
CA ASP A 20 -12.18 3.87 -9.05
C ASP A 20 -12.66 3.14 -10.31
N LEU A 21 -13.73 2.37 -10.18
CA LEU A 21 -14.33 1.61 -11.27
C LEU A 21 -15.85 1.75 -11.23
N THR A 22 -16.49 1.81 -12.40
CA THR A 22 -17.94 1.68 -12.47
C THR A 22 -18.39 0.29 -11.98
N ILE A 23 -19.63 0.15 -11.52
CA ILE A 23 -20.19 -1.14 -11.09
C ILE A 23 -20.09 -2.20 -12.22
N GLU A 24 -20.23 -1.78 -13.46
CA GLU A 24 -20.11 -2.68 -14.62
C GLU A 24 -18.68 -3.17 -14.80
N ASP A 25 -17.70 -2.26 -14.69
CA ASP A 25 -16.28 -2.60 -14.87
C ASP A 25 -15.71 -3.44 -13.73
N GLN A 26 -16.30 -3.38 -12.54
CA GLN A 26 -15.88 -4.21 -11.39
C GLN A 26 -16.06 -5.71 -11.65
N LYS A 27 -17.01 -6.12 -12.50
CA LYS A 27 -17.30 -7.54 -12.77
C LYS A 27 -16.09 -8.30 -13.31
N ASP A 28 -15.29 -7.64 -14.14
CA ASP A 28 -14.12 -8.24 -14.78
C ASP A 28 -12.81 -7.94 -14.01
N PHE A 29 -12.86 -7.17 -12.92
CA PHE A 29 -11.68 -6.70 -12.23
C PHE A 29 -10.85 -7.84 -11.62
N LEU A 30 -11.50 -8.71 -10.85
CA LEU A 30 -10.82 -9.86 -10.24
C LEU A 30 -10.30 -10.87 -11.28
N PRO A 31 -11.10 -11.30 -12.29
CA PRO A 31 -10.58 -12.13 -13.36
C PRO A 31 -9.38 -11.53 -14.10
N TRP A 32 -9.40 -10.23 -14.37
CA TRP A 32 -8.27 -9.56 -15.02
C TRP A 32 -7.02 -9.51 -14.12
N LEU A 33 -7.17 -9.26 -12.82
CA LEU A 33 -6.05 -9.30 -11.88
C LEU A 33 -5.43 -10.70 -11.79
N GLU A 34 -6.26 -11.73 -11.68
CA GLU A 34 -5.85 -13.12 -11.48
C GLU A 34 -5.20 -13.74 -12.73
N GLU A 35 -5.78 -13.48 -13.89
CA GLU A 35 -5.37 -14.10 -15.16
C GLU A 35 -4.25 -13.34 -15.87
N ASP A 36 -4.22 -12.01 -15.76
CA ASP A 36 -3.27 -11.17 -16.51
C ASP A 36 -2.29 -10.44 -15.60
N MET A 37 -2.79 -9.63 -14.65
CA MET A 37 -1.97 -8.64 -13.97
C MET A 37 -0.99 -9.24 -12.98
N PHE A 38 -1.44 -10.14 -12.13
CA PHE A 38 -0.57 -10.76 -11.12
C PHE A 38 0.45 -11.70 -11.75
N PRO A 39 0.05 -12.65 -12.65
CA PRO A 39 1.02 -13.50 -13.33
C PRO A 39 2.09 -12.73 -14.08
N ALA A 40 1.71 -11.69 -14.82
CA ALA A 40 2.66 -10.88 -15.58
C ALA A 40 3.73 -10.23 -14.69
N ARG A 41 3.39 -9.79 -13.48
CA ARG A 41 4.33 -9.17 -12.54
C ARG A 41 5.17 -10.18 -11.79
N LEU A 42 4.58 -11.27 -11.33
CA LEU A 42 5.32 -12.35 -10.67
C LEU A 42 6.36 -12.97 -11.60
N ASN A 43 6.04 -13.15 -12.89
CA ASN A 43 6.96 -13.68 -13.90
C ASN A 43 8.19 -12.80 -14.14
N ILE A 44 8.13 -11.52 -13.84
CA ILE A 44 9.27 -10.60 -13.94
C ILE A 44 9.97 -10.34 -12.60
N GLY A 45 9.61 -11.09 -11.54
CA GLY A 45 10.31 -11.08 -10.26
C GLY A 45 9.66 -10.25 -9.15
N PHE A 46 8.43 -9.77 -9.32
CA PHE A 46 7.69 -9.18 -8.21
C PHE A 46 7.47 -10.24 -7.13
N LYS A 47 7.52 -9.84 -5.86
CA LYS A 47 7.48 -10.76 -4.71
C LYS A 47 6.07 -11.23 -4.39
N SER A 48 5.13 -10.31 -4.40
CA SER A 48 3.73 -10.57 -4.08
C SER A 48 2.84 -9.46 -4.63
N CYS A 49 1.57 -9.79 -4.82
CA CYS A 49 0.55 -8.89 -5.30
C CYS A 49 -0.72 -9.05 -4.47
N ALA A 50 -1.42 -7.97 -4.16
CA ALA A 50 -2.74 -8.03 -3.57
C ALA A 50 -3.60 -6.85 -4.00
N SER A 51 -4.90 -7.08 -4.14
CA SER A 51 -5.87 -6.02 -4.42
C SER A 51 -6.92 -5.97 -3.33
N TYR A 52 -7.38 -4.76 -3.05
CA TYR A 52 -8.27 -4.43 -1.96
C TYR A 52 -9.38 -3.49 -2.43
N SER A 53 -10.56 -3.59 -1.80
CA SER A 53 -11.64 -2.62 -1.95
C SER A 53 -11.79 -1.78 -0.69
N LEU A 54 -12.11 -0.51 -0.87
CA LEU A 54 -12.42 0.43 0.23
C LEU A 54 -13.67 -0.02 0.96
N ILE A 55 -13.62 -0.02 2.28
CA ILE A 55 -14.79 -0.27 3.14
C ILE A 55 -15.10 0.91 4.05
N GLU A 56 -14.10 1.77 4.33
CA GLU A 56 -14.29 2.94 5.19
C GLU A 56 -13.22 4.01 4.85
N GLY A 57 -13.57 5.28 4.96
CA GLY A 57 -12.66 6.42 4.75
C GLY A 57 -12.92 7.18 3.46
N ASN A 58 -11.92 7.98 3.03
CA ASN A 58 -12.01 8.87 1.86
C ASN A 58 -10.99 8.53 0.76
N GLY A 59 -10.51 7.28 0.74
CA GLY A 59 -9.61 6.77 -0.30
C GLY A 59 -10.33 6.45 -1.61
N SER A 60 -9.58 5.98 -2.61
CA SER A 60 -10.13 5.41 -3.85
C SER A 60 -10.82 4.09 -3.57
N ASP A 61 -11.80 3.71 -4.40
CA ASP A 61 -12.57 2.46 -4.26
C ASP A 61 -11.69 1.21 -4.22
N PHE A 62 -10.59 1.23 -5.00
CA PHE A 62 -9.66 0.09 -5.10
C PHE A 62 -8.21 0.53 -4.94
N VAL A 63 -7.43 -0.35 -4.33
CA VAL A 63 -5.97 -0.27 -4.32
C VAL A 63 -5.37 -1.63 -4.63
N THR A 64 -4.40 -1.66 -5.54
CA THR A 64 -3.59 -2.84 -5.83
C THR A 64 -2.14 -2.56 -5.44
N LEU A 65 -1.60 -3.42 -4.59
CA LEU A 65 -0.25 -3.34 -4.04
C LEU A 65 0.61 -4.45 -4.63
N TYR A 66 1.85 -4.10 -4.99
CA TYR A 66 2.84 -5.03 -5.54
C TYR A 66 4.17 -4.83 -4.82
N GLU A 67 4.61 -5.86 -4.10
CA GLU A 67 5.91 -5.83 -3.42
C GLU A 67 7.04 -6.18 -4.40
N VAL A 68 8.12 -5.42 -4.33
CA VAL A 68 9.33 -5.62 -5.12
C VAL A 68 10.57 -5.63 -4.20
N GLN A 69 11.64 -6.27 -4.64
CA GLN A 69 12.87 -6.37 -3.84
C GLN A 69 13.47 -4.99 -3.57
N SER A 70 13.49 -4.15 -4.61
CA SER A 70 14.05 -2.80 -4.54
C SER A 70 13.28 -1.83 -5.42
N LEU A 71 13.48 -0.55 -5.20
CA LEU A 71 12.91 0.49 -6.06
C LEU A 71 13.40 0.38 -7.51
N GLY A 72 14.63 -0.12 -7.72
CA GLY A 72 15.22 -0.35 -9.03
C GLY A 72 14.37 -1.26 -9.90
N ASP A 73 13.72 -2.27 -9.33
CA ASP A 73 12.88 -3.23 -10.07
C ASP A 73 11.72 -2.55 -10.81
N LEU A 74 11.28 -1.38 -10.34
CA LEU A 74 10.23 -0.57 -11.00
C LEU A 74 10.77 0.26 -12.17
N TYR A 75 12.09 0.36 -12.31
CA TYR A 75 12.75 1.15 -13.37
C TYR A 75 13.57 0.29 -14.32
N ASP A 76 13.77 -1.00 -13.99
CA ASP A 76 14.48 -1.94 -14.81
C ASP A 76 13.71 -2.41 -16.05
N SER A 77 14.45 -2.89 -17.04
CA SER A 77 13.93 -3.31 -18.34
C SER A 77 12.75 -4.29 -18.28
N PRO A 78 12.71 -5.33 -17.41
CA PRO A 78 11.57 -6.23 -17.34
C PRO A 78 10.25 -5.54 -17.08
N TYR A 79 10.20 -4.66 -16.07
CA TYR A 79 8.98 -3.94 -15.74
C TYR A 79 8.66 -2.84 -16.76
N GLN A 80 9.66 -2.11 -17.27
CA GLN A 80 9.43 -1.09 -18.28
C GLN A 80 8.92 -1.72 -19.59
N ASN A 81 9.43 -2.87 -19.98
CA ASN A 81 8.95 -3.62 -21.14
C ASN A 81 7.49 -4.09 -20.94
N LEU A 82 7.15 -4.59 -19.75
CA LEU A 82 5.78 -4.98 -19.43
C LEU A 82 4.81 -3.79 -19.54
N ARG A 83 5.20 -2.63 -19.05
CA ARG A 83 4.38 -1.40 -19.15
C ARG A 83 4.18 -0.91 -20.59
N ASN A 84 5.24 -0.99 -21.40
CA ASN A 84 5.25 -0.45 -22.77
C ASN A 84 4.61 -1.41 -23.77
N ASN A 85 4.62 -2.71 -23.48
CA ASN A 85 4.12 -3.76 -24.38
C ASN A 85 2.94 -4.52 -23.75
N ARG A 86 1.94 -3.80 -23.30
CA ARG A 86 0.73 -4.39 -22.70
C ARG A 86 -0.02 -5.25 -23.71
N THR A 87 -0.61 -6.35 -23.23
CA THR A 87 -1.61 -7.08 -24.03
C THR A 87 -2.78 -6.16 -24.35
N LYS A 88 -3.54 -6.50 -25.39
CA LYS A 88 -4.74 -5.72 -25.74
C LYS A 88 -5.73 -5.67 -24.56
N ARG A 89 -5.97 -6.82 -23.90
CA ARG A 89 -6.87 -6.92 -22.74
C ARG A 89 -6.39 -6.00 -21.60
N ASP A 90 -5.11 -6.05 -21.28
CA ASP A 90 -4.51 -5.20 -20.24
C ASP A 90 -4.62 -3.71 -20.56
N ALA A 91 -4.30 -3.33 -21.79
CA ALA A 91 -4.39 -1.94 -22.24
C ALA A 91 -5.85 -1.42 -22.23
N ASP A 92 -6.81 -2.25 -22.66
CA ASP A 92 -8.21 -1.87 -22.67
C ASP A 92 -8.79 -1.79 -21.26
N TYR A 93 -8.36 -2.67 -20.35
CA TYR A 93 -8.83 -2.61 -18.96
C TYR A 93 -8.32 -1.37 -18.22
N HIS A 94 -7.06 -0.98 -18.42
CA HIS A 94 -6.53 0.25 -17.81
C HIS A 94 -7.28 1.54 -18.23
N LYS A 95 -7.91 1.56 -19.39
CA LYS A 95 -8.74 2.71 -19.84
C LYS A 95 -10.02 2.87 -19.03
N LYS A 96 -10.46 1.82 -18.33
CA LYS A 96 -11.64 1.82 -17.47
C LYS A 96 -11.39 2.48 -16.11
N PHE A 97 -10.13 2.63 -15.71
CA PHE A 97 -9.76 3.25 -14.44
C PHE A 97 -10.17 4.71 -14.41
N GLN A 98 -10.95 5.06 -13.41
CA GLN A 98 -11.27 6.44 -13.06
C GLN A 98 -10.32 6.89 -11.94
N ASN A 99 -9.95 8.16 -11.95
CA ASN A 99 -9.07 8.79 -10.97
C ASN A 99 -7.78 7.98 -10.66
N PRO A 100 -7.08 7.43 -11.67
CA PRO A 100 -5.96 6.54 -11.42
C PRO A 100 -4.80 7.29 -10.76
N MET A 101 -4.28 6.72 -9.67
CA MET A 101 -3.07 7.21 -9.01
C MET A 101 -2.07 6.07 -8.88
N ARG A 102 -0.85 6.33 -9.32
CA ARG A 102 0.26 5.37 -9.24
C ARG A 102 1.36 5.93 -8.35
N TYR A 103 1.88 5.09 -7.47
CA TYR A 103 2.96 5.44 -6.56
C TYR A 103 4.07 4.40 -6.64
N SER A 104 5.31 4.89 -6.76
CA SER A 104 6.54 4.10 -6.53
C SER A 104 7.04 4.43 -5.14
N LEU A 105 6.95 3.46 -4.23
CA LEU A 105 7.16 3.63 -2.80
C LEU A 105 8.50 3.02 -2.36
N ALA A 106 9.33 3.81 -1.71
CA ALA A 106 10.55 3.36 -1.04
C ALA A 106 10.28 3.18 0.45
N TRP A 107 10.63 2.02 1.01
CA TRP A 107 10.51 1.74 2.43
C TRP A 107 11.36 2.68 3.28
N VAL A 108 10.80 3.14 4.40
CA VAL A 108 11.48 3.95 5.41
C VAL A 108 11.20 3.32 6.76
N GLY A 109 12.21 2.70 7.34
CA GLY A 109 12.07 2.02 8.63
C GLY A 109 11.71 2.95 9.80
N PRO A 110 11.46 2.39 10.96
CA PRO A 110 11.39 0.96 11.23
C PRO A 110 10.08 0.32 10.74
N GLU A 111 10.12 -0.99 10.51
CA GLU A 111 8.94 -1.83 10.29
C GLU A 111 8.56 -2.52 11.59
N VAL A 112 7.27 -2.72 11.81
CA VAL A 112 6.75 -3.51 12.92
C VAL A 112 5.94 -4.67 12.37
N SER A 113 6.26 -5.88 12.78
CA SER A 113 5.52 -7.05 12.35
C SER A 113 5.45 -8.12 13.44
N LYS A 114 4.35 -8.89 13.47
CA LYS A 114 4.21 -10.07 14.32
C LYS A 114 4.72 -11.35 13.66
N LYS A 115 4.69 -11.38 12.33
CA LYS A 115 5.10 -12.51 11.47
C LYS A 115 5.32 -12.01 10.05
N LYS A 116 6.07 -12.76 9.25
CA LYS A 116 6.12 -12.64 7.79
C LYS A 116 4.75 -13.03 7.19
N ILE A 117 3.76 -12.18 7.30
CA ILE A 117 2.47 -12.34 6.65
C ILE A 117 2.45 -11.30 5.54
N GLY A 118 2.72 -11.72 4.30
CA GLY A 118 2.48 -10.82 3.18
C GLY A 118 1.00 -10.45 3.11
N PHE A 119 0.70 -9.21 2.86
CA PHE A 119 -0.63 -8.63 2.63
C PHE A 119 -1.78 -9.22 3.45
N GLY A 120 -2.08 -8.62 4.61
CA GLY A 120 -3.15 -9.02 5.51
C GLY A 120 -4.55 -8.94 4.88
N PRO A 121 -5.58 -9.57 5.48
CA PRO A 121 -6.95 -9.53 4.99
C PRO A 121 -7.58 -8.13 5.06
N PHE A 122 -7.15 -7.29 5.98
CA PHE A 122 -7.55 -5.89 6.10
C PHE A 122 -6.31 -5.01 6.22
N ILE A 123 -6.37 -3.85 5.58
CA ILE A 123 -5.32 -2.84 5.66
C ILE A 123 -5.93 -1.46 5.90
N HIS A 124 -5.20 -0.64 6.62
CA HIS A 124 -5.43 0.79 6.69
C HIS A 124 -4.27 1.50 6.00
N ILE A 125 -4.57 2.34 5.03
CA ILE A 125 -3.58 3.13 4.28
C ILE A 125 -3.80 4.60 4.59
N GLU A 126 -2.74 5.26 5.04
CA GLU A 126 -2.66 6.71 5.16
C GLU A 126 -1.72 7.24 4.08
N ARG A 127 -2.16 8.26 3.35
CA ARG A 127 -1.40 8.98 2.33
C ARG A 127 -1.45 10.46 2.65
N PHE A 128 -0.32 11.12 2.75
CA PHE A 128 -0.29 12.52 3.17
C PHE A 128 1.02 13.20 2.79
N ASP A 129 1.02 14.51 2.92
CA ASP A 129 2.20 15.33 2.93
C ASP A 129 2.41 15.95 4.30
N VAL A 130 3.64 16.34 4.59
CA VAL A 130 4.03 17.08 5.79
C VAL A 130 4.58 18.43 5.35
N THR A 131 4.28 19.46 6.11
CA THR A 131 4.86 20.78 5.87
C THR A 131 6.38 20.70 5.95
N ASP A 132 7.11 21.27 4.97
CA ASP A 132 8.55 21.04 4.77
C ASP A 132 9.40 21.33 6.02
N ASN A 133 9.07 22.37 6.76
CA ASN A 133 9.76 22.74 8.00
C ASN A 133 9.40 21.83 9.21
N LEU A 134 8.44 20.92 9.06
CA LEU A 134 8.00 19.99 10.11
C LEU A 134 8.41 18.54 9.84
N VAL A 135 9.16 18.27 8.76
CA VAL A 135 9.55 16.90 8.37
C VAL A 135 10.39 16.22 9.44
N GLU A 136 11.34 16.91 10.05
CA GLU A 136 12.19 16.37 11.12
C GLU A 136 11.36 16.07 12.38
N GLU A 137 10.48 17.00 12.76
CA GLU A 137 9.56 16.82 13.88
C GLU A 137 8.62 15.64 13.66
N TYR A 138 8.03 15.52 12.44
CA TYR A 138 7.20 14.38 12.05
C TYR A 138 7.94 13.05 12.20
N ASN A 139 9.17 12.96 11.70
CA ASN A 139 9.95 11.73 11.82
C ASN A 139 10.25 11.37 13.27
N SER A 140 10.59 12.35 14.09
CA SER A 140 10.79 12.17 15.53
C SER A 140 9.49 11.70 16.22
N TRP A 141 8.37 12.40 15.98
CA TRP A 141 7.07 12.06 16.53
C TRP A 141 6.62 10.64 16.11
N PHE A 142 6.83 10.29 14.85
CA PHE A 142 6.46 8.94 14.34
C PHE A 142 7.17 7.85 15.15
N VAL A 143 8.47 7.97 15.40
CA VAL A 143 9.26 6.95 16.08
C VAL A 143 9.06 6.99 17.61
N THR A 144 8.92 8.16 18.19
CA THR A 144 8.87 8.31 19.67
C THR A 144 7.45 8.24 20.25
N THR A 145 6.43 8.53 19.45
CA THR A 145 5.04 8.63 19.92
C THR A 145 4.11 7.70 19.17
N TYR A 146 4.05 7.82 17.84
CA TYR A 146 3.06 7.07 17.04
C TYR A 146 3.36 5.56 17.03
N LEU A 147 4.57 5.17 16.66
CA LEU A 147 4.98 3.77 16.62
C LEU A 147 4.81 3.05 17.97
N PRO A 148 5.27 3.61 19.11
CA PRO A 148 5.04 2.99 20.42
C PRO A 148 3.57 2.86 20.82
N SER A 149 2.70 3.78 20.38
CA SER A 149 1.25 3.67 20.64
C SER A 149 0.64 2.49 19.89
N LEU A 150 1.07 2.25 18.66
CA LEU A 150 0.62 1.12 17.85
C LEU A 150 1.14 -0.23 18.34
N LEU A 151 2.34 -0.27 18.92
CA LEU A 151 2.90 -1.48 19.52
C LEU A 151 2.09 -2.00 20.71
N LYS A 152 1.35 -1.14 21.38
CA LYS A 152 0.44 -1.52 22.47
C LYS A 152 -0.84 -2.18 21.96
N SER A 153 -1.18 -2.00 20.69
CA SER A 153 -2.35 -2.61 20.08
C SER A 153 -2.13 -4.11 19.84
N SER A 154 -3.01 -4.95 20.37
CA SER A 154 -2.95 -6.40 20.19
C SER A 154 -3.33 -6.83 18.77
N ASN A 155 -4.02 -5.98 18.00
CA ASN A 155 -4.70 -6.35 16.77
C ASN A 155 -3.92 -6.01 15.49
N THR A 156 -2.94 -5.10 15.57
CA THR A 156 -2.02 -4.81 14.45
C THR A 156 -1.11 -6.02 14.20
N ILE A 157 -1.03 -6.49 12.97
CA ILE A 157 -0.11 -7.56 12.55
C ILE A 157 1.15 -7.02 11.90
N SER A 158 1.05 -5.91 11.17
CA SER A 158 2.21 -5.19 10.67
C SER A 158 1.95 -3.70 10.53
N LEU A 159 3.02 -2.93 10.53
CA LEU A 159 3.04 -1.52 10.16
C LEU A 159 4.28 -1.27 9.32
N ARG A 160 4.08 -0.67 8.17
CA ARG A 160 5.15 -0.28 7.24
C ARG A 160 5.00 1.18 6.84
N ARG A 161 6.13 1.88 6.79
CA ARG A 161 6.19 3.28 6.37
C ARG A 161 7.00 3.41 5.08
N TYR A 162 6.50 4.25 4.17
CA TYR A 162 7.14 4.49 2.87
C TYR A 162 7.21 5.98 2.56
N ILE A 163 8.15 6.32 1.68
CA ILE A 163 8.20 7.60 0.97
C ILE A 163 7.93 7.31 -0.51
N ALA A 164 7.02 8.06 -1.10
CA ALA A 164 6.77 8.02 -2.53
C ALA A 164 7.88 8.75 -3.29
N VAL A 165 8.51 8.05 -4.22
CA VAL A 165 9.44 8.61 -5.20
C VAL A 165 8.68 9.16 -6.39
N GLU A 166 7.55 8.51 -6.74
CA GLU A 166 6.57 8.98 -7.71
C GLU A 166 5.18 8.92 -7.08
N GLY A 167 4.35 9.93 -7.34
CA GLY A 167 2.97 10.02 -6.88
C GLY A 167 2.64 11.40 -6.34
N VAL A 168 1.38 11.60 -5.94
CA VAL A 168 0.86 12.91 -5.48
C VAL A 168 1.25 13.17 -4.02
N HIS A 169 1.10 12.17 -3.15
CA HIS A 169 1.43 12.28 -1.72
C HIS A 169 2.80 11.68 -1.45
N ARG A 170 3.59 12.34 -0.62
CA ARG A 170 4.95 11.91 -0.32
C ARG A 170 5.05 10.80 0.72
N TYR A 171 4.17 10.77 1.71
CA TYR A 171 4.25 9.84 2.83
C TYR A 171 3.13 8.81 2.80
N PHE A 172 3.48 7.58 3.17
CA PHE A 172 2.57 6.45 3.30
C PHE A 172 2.80 5.72 4.61
N VAL A 173 1.72 5.38 5.28
CA VAL A 173 1.71 4.42 6.37
C VAL A 173 0.70 3.34 6.04
N ILE A 174 1.12 2.08 6.07
CA ILE A 174 0.29 0.92 5.81
C ILE A 174 0.28 0.06 7.08
N ARG A 175 -0.90 -0.12 7.66
CA ARG A 175 -1.14 -1.03 8.79
C ARG A 175 -1.95 -2.22 8.32
N GLU A 176 -1.60 -3.40 8.78
CA GLU A 176 -2.30 -4.64 8.44
C GLU A 176 -2.97 -5.25 9.67
N PHE A 177 -4.13 -5.87 9.47
CA PHE A 177 -4.97 -6.45 10.50
C PHE A 177 -5.54 -7.80 10.06
N LEU A 178 -5.84 -8.68 11.03
CA LEU A 178 -6.52 -9.95 10.76
C LEU A 178 -8.04 -9.78 10.66
N GLU A 179 -8.60 -8.82 11.40
CA GLU A 179 -10.04 -8.61 11.52
C GLU A 179 -10.39 -7.14 11.34
N HIS A 180 -11.56 -6.86 10.75
CA HIS A 180 -12.05 -5.50 10.53
C HIS A 180 -12.27 -4.75 11.86
N ASN A 181 -12.88 -5.40 12.86
CA ASN A 181 -13.14 -4.80 14.17
C ASN A 181 -11.88 -4.31 14.89
N ALA A 182 -10.74 -4.91 14.55
CA ALA A 182 -9.45 -4.51 15.07
C ALA A 182 -9.03 -3.09 14.68
N ILE A 183 -9.59 -2.56 13.60
CA ILE A 183 -9.28 -1.23 13.07
C ILE A 183 -10.09 -0.17 13.84
N VAL A 184 -11.35 -0.47 14.14
CA VAL A 184 -12.28 0.44 14.85
C VAL A 184 -11.80 0.70 16.28
N ASP A 185 -11.32 -0.33 16.99
CA ASP A 185 -10.83 -0.21 18.36
C ASP A 185 -9.48 0.54 18.49
N ASN A 186 -8.79 0.71 17.35
CA ASN A 186 -7.44 1.30 17.30
C ASN A 186 -7.39 2.69 16.67
N THR A 187 -8.50 3.36 16.48
CA THR A 187 -8.55 4.76 16.08
C THR A 187 -8.08 5.69 17.20
N VAL A 188 -6.93 5.42 17.78
CA VAL A 188 -6.07 6.50 18.22
C VAL A 188 -5.43 7.04 16.94
N LEU A 189 -6.25 7.67 16.10
CA LEU A 189 -5.76 8.64 15.13
C LEU A 189 -5.12 9.75 15.96
N ILE A 190 -3.88 9.56 16.31
CA ILE A 190 -3.05 10.65 16.81
C ILE A 190 -2.82 11.50 15.56
N GLU A 191 -3.74 12.44 15.34
CA GLU A 191 -3.61 13.42 14.28
C GLU A 191 -2.34 14.22 14.55
N TYR A 192 -1.38 14.09 13.65
CA TYR A 192 -0.25 14.99 13.64
C TYR A 192 -0.68 16.32 13.02
N ALA A 193 -0.57 17.40 13.76
CA ALA A 193 -1.03 18.72 13.34
C ALA A 193 -0.33 19.28 12.07
N GLY A 194 0.78 18.68 11.65
CA GLY A 194 1.55 19.07 10.47
C GLY A 194 1.15 18.37 9.17
N TYR A 195 0.08 17.56 9.15
CA TYR A 195 -0.38 16.91 7.93
C TYR A 195 -0.94 17.92 6.93
N LYS A 196 -0.58 17.70 5.66
CA LYS A 196 -1.20 18.31 4.48
C LYS A 196 -1.78 17.20 3.61
N SER A 197 -2.87 17.49 2.91
CA SER A 197 -3.46 16.59 1.91
C SER A 197 -3.68 15.16 2.45
N TYR A 198 -4.15 15.03 3.68
CA TYR A 198 -4.35 13.74 4.34
C TYR A 198 -5.54 12.97 3.75
N ILE A 199 -5.26 11.76 3.29
CA ILE A 199 -6.26 10.78 2.82
C ILE A 199 -6.01 9.47 3.55
N SER A 200 -7.07 8.87 4.08
CA SER A 200 -6.98 7.55 4.69
C SER A 200 -8.13 6.66 4.25
N GLY A 201 -7.87 5.36 4.23
CA GLY A 201 -8.88 4.36 3.90
C GLY A 201 -8.59 3.03 4.56
N VAL A 202 -9.66 2.39 5.00
CA VAL A 202 -9.67 0.99 5.44
C VAL A 202 -10.13 0.15 4.27
N TYR A 203 -9.37 -0.88 3.97
CA TYR A 203 -9.58 -1.72 2.80
C TYR A 203 -9.65 -3.19 3.19
N GLN A 204 -10.56 -3.91 2.55
CA GLN A 204 -10.67 -5.36 2.62
C GLN A 204 -10.00 -5.99 1.40
N ARG A 205 -9.19 -7.01 1.64
CA ARG A 205 -8.54 -7.75 0.55
C ARG A 205 -9.57 -8.51 -0.28
N LEU A 206 -9.50 -8.30 -1.59
CA LEU A 206 -10.28 -9.04 -2.59
C LEU A 206 -9.54 -10.31 -3.03
N ILE A 207 -8.26 -10.15 -3.36
CA ILE A 207 -7.40 -11.22 -3.89
C ILE A 207 -5.94 -10.96 -3.52
N ARG A 208 -5.16 -12.01 -3.42
CA ARG A 208 -3.70 -11.95 -3.36
C ARG A 208 -3.07 -13.09 -4.15
N SER A 209 -1.88 -12.84 -4.66
CA SER A 209 -0.96 -13.90 -5.09
C SER A 209 -0.16 -14.42 -3.89
N PRO A 210 0.43 -15.59 -4.01
CA PRO A 210 1.34 -16.15 -3.02
C PRO A 210 2.45 -15.17 -2.65
#